data_91dd37b86e39106ec1df0d70d239b179
#
_entry.id   91dd37b86e39106ec1df0d70d239b179
#
_cell.length_a   1.000
_cell.length_b   1.000
_cell.length_c   1.000
_cell.angle_alpha   90.00
_cell.angle_beta   90.00
_cell.angle_gamma   90.00
#
_symmetry.space_group_name_H-M   'P 1'
#
loop_
_entity.id
_entity.type
_entity.pdbx_description
1 polymer ?
#
loop_
_entity_poly.entity_id
_entity_poly.type
_entity_poly.pdbx_seq_one_letter_code
_entity_poly.pdbx_strand_id
1 'polypeptide(L)'
;LCRQNFVSQSLLRFLRDEAVESCIADILRDILNLYNGKGRVYIFEYDEIYAHHSCIYEVVSEGVSAEIDNLQDMPASESKWWSEQILSGKPIILNTLEQLLEEAPDEYQILVVQGIKSLMVTPLMTGDRVWGYMGIDLVETYHDWSNEDFQWFSSLGNIINICIELRKTKDKVIREQTFLNNLFHFMPMGYIRMSIIRDENNKPCDYRVTDANEVSSTFFGLPLESYIGSLASEKHPDYLQKLNFLEEILDSNSYREKDEYFPRTERYTHWVIYSPGKDEIVGLFLDSTGSVQANRALDRSEKLFQNIFANIPAGVEIYDKDGYLIDLNNKDLEIFGVVNKSDVILSLIH
;
A
#
# COMPACT_ATOMS: atom_id res chain seq x y z
N LEU A 1 -6.94 -33.79 -30.13
CA LEU A 1 -8.13 -33.69 -29.26
C LEU A 1 -7.77 -33.72 -27.76
N CYS A 2 -6.80 -34.55 -27.33
CA CYS A 2 -6.41 -34.66 -25.92
C CYS A 2 -5.70 -33.40 -25.40
N ARG A 3 -4.77 -32.80 -26.17
CA ARG A 3 -3.97 -31.63 -25.79
C ARG A 3 -4.80 -30.31 -25.77
N GLN A 4 -5.73 -30.12 -26.69
CA GLN A 4 -6.63 -28.95 -26.69
C GLN A 4 -7.61 -28.98 -25.48
N ASN A 5 -8.13 -30.17 -25.16
CA ASN A 5 -8.96 -30.34 -23.96
C ASN A 5 -8.18 -30.06 -22.67
N PHE A 6 -6.89 -30.41 -22.64
CA PHE A 6 -6.03 -30.17 -21.51
C PHE A 6 -5.84 -28.67 -21.23
N VAL A 7 -5.53 -27.88 -22.25
CA VAL A 7 -5.41 -26.41 -22.15
C VAL A 7 -6.68 -25.79 -21.58
N SER A 8 -7.86 -26.21 -22.11
CA SER A 8 -9.15 -25.73 -21.63
C SER A 8 -9.44 -26.13 -20.18
N GLN A 9 -9.09 -27.35 -19.78
CA GLN A 9 -9.26 -27.82 -18.41
C GLN A 9 -8.32 -27.10 -17.43
N SER A 10 -7.10 -26.81 -17.84
CA SER A 10 -6.15 -26.01 -17.06
C SER A 10 -6.67 -24.61 -16.80
N LEU A 11 -7.22 -23.92 -17.80
CA LEU A 11 -7.89 -22.65 -17.64
C LEU A 11 -9.08 -22.71 -16.67
N LEU A 12 -9.91 -23.75 -16.78
CA LEU A 12 -11.06 -23.93 -15.89
C LEU A 12 -10.66 -24.17 -14.43
N ARG A 13 -9.51 -24.81 -14.15
CA ARG A 13 -8.99 -24.96 -12.79
C ARG A 13 -8.65 -23.61 -12.16
N PHE A 14 -8.01 -22.71 -12.88
CA PHE A 14 -7.70 -21.37 -12.39
C PHE A 14 -8.94 -20.49 -12.16
N LEU A 15 -10.04 -20.74 -12.87
CA LEU A 15 -11.31 -20.03 -12.67
C LEU A 15 -12.10 -20.54 -11.46
N ARG A 16 -11.75 -21.68 -10.89
CA ARG A 16 -12.28 -22.18 -9.62
C ARG A 16 -11.46 -21.54 -8.50
N ASP A 17 -12.11 -21.19 -7.41
CA ASP A 17 -11.50 -20.49 -6.26
C ASP A 17 -10.51 -21.39 -5.45
N GLU A 18 -9.70 -22.18 -6.15
CA GLU A 18 -8.66 -23.02 -5.58
C GLU A 18 -7.35 -22.22 -5.41
N ALA A 19 -6.49 -22.67 -4.49
CA ALA A 19 -5.18 -22.05 -4.32
C ALA A 19 -4.36 -22.16 -5.61
N VAL A 20 -3.89 -21.04 -6.15
CA VAL A 20 -3.18 -20.97 -7.45
C VAL A 20 -1.93 -21.86 -7.44
N GLU A 21 -1.23 -21.97 -6.30
CA GLU A 21 -0.08 -22.88 -6.11
C GLU A 21 -0.44 -24.34 -6.36
N SER A 22 -1.59 -24.76 -5.82
CA SER A 22 -2.08 -26.12 -6.03
C SER A 22 -2.43 -26.35 -7.49
N CYS A 23 -3.09 -25.39 -8.14
CA CYS A 23 -3.42 -25.47 -9.56
C CYS A 23 -2.19 -25.54 -10.45
N ILE A 24 -1.15 -24.74 -10.16
CA ILE A 24 0.12 -24.78 -10.89
C ILE A 24 0.78 -26.14 -10.73
N ALA A 25 0.94 -26.65 -9.50
CA ALA A 25 1.54 -27.95 -9.23
C ALA A 25 0.80 -29.08 -9.94
N ASP A 26 -0.53 -29.04 -9.98
CA ASP A 26 -1.34 -30.05 -10.67
C ASP A 26 -1.15 -30.00 -12.19
N ILE A 27 -1.07 -28.79 -12.78
CA ILE A 27 -0.81 -28.64 -14.22
C ILE A 27 0.59 -29.14 -14.56
N LEU A 28 1.62 -28.79 -13.75
CA LEU A 28 2.99 -29.27 -13.98
C LEU A 28 3.05 -30.80 -13.87
N ARG A 29 2.32 -31.41 -12.93
CA ARG A 29 2.22 -32.88 -12.77
C ARG A 29 1.54 -33.50 -13.98
N ASP A 30 0.47 -32.91 -14.46
CA ASP A 30 -0.25 -33.39 -15.62
C ASP A 30 0.60 -33.30 -16.91
N ILE A 31 1.42 -32.22 -17.05
CA ILE A 31 2.40 -32.09 -18.14
C ILE A 31 3.40 -33.25 -18.08
N LEU A 32 3.97 -33.52 -16.90
CA LEU A 32 4.97 -34.57 -16.72
C LEU A 32 4.40 -35.95 -17.06
N ASN A 33 3.15 -36.23 -16.67
CA ASN A 33 2.46 -37.48 -16.93
C ASN A 33 2.22 -37.75 -18.43
N LEU A 34 2.12 -36.70 -19.26
CA LEU A 34 1.90 -36.86 -20.71
C LEU A 34 3.10 -37.42 -21.44
N TYR A 35 4.30 -37.28 -20.93
CA TYR A 35 5.52 -37.72 -21.58
C TYR A 35 6.01 -39.12 -21.15
N ASN A 36 5.22 -39.82 -20.32
CA ASN A 36 5.46 -41.24 -19.88
C ASN A 36 6.91 -41.54 -19.45
N GLY A 37 7.69 -40.48 -19.17
CA GLY A 37 9.09 -40.56 -18.82
C GLY A 37 9.33 -40.09 -17.40
N LYS A 38 10.51 -40.47 -16.86
CA LYS A 38 10.98 -39.90 -15.61
C LYS A 38 11.65 -38.55 -15.86
N GLY A 39 11.23 -37.54 -15.13
CA GLY A 39 11.73 -36.17 -15.34
C GLY A 39 11.21 -35.19 -14.33
N ARG A 40 11.38 -33.91 -14.65
CA ARG A 40 10.98 -32.75 -13.87
C ARG A 40 10.26 -31.74 -14.76
N VAL A 41 9.28 -31.06 -14.21
CA VAL A 41 8.68 -29.87 -14.82
C VAL A 41 8.78 -28.74 -13.79
N TYR A 42 9.28 -27.61 -14.21
CA TYR A 42 9.66 -26.53 -13.29
C TYR A 42 9.35 -25.15 -13.86
N ILE A 43 9.32 -24.15 -12.94
CA ILE A 43 9.23 -22.72 -13.28
C ILE A 43 10.32 -22.01 -12.49
N PHE A 44 11.10 -21.17 -13.19
CA PHE A 44 12.09 -20.27 -12.63
C PHE A 44 11.64 -18.82 -12.76
N GLU A 45 12.02 -18.01 -11.78
CA GLU A 45 11.86 -16.57 -11.78
C GLU A 45 13.23 -15.89 -11.72
N TYR A 46 13.46 -14.85 -12.53
CA TYR A 46 14.61 -13.97 -12.41
C TYR A 46 14.33 -12.86 -11.39
N ASP A 47 15.38 -12.35 -10.74
CA ASP A 47 15.30 -11.13 -9.96
C ASP A 47 15.06 -9.90 -10.86
N GLU A 48 14.81 -8.73 -10.24
CA GLU A 48 14.46 -7.51 -10.98
C GLU A 48 15.58 -7.00 -11.90
N ILE A 49 16.84 -7.34 -11.59
CA ILE A 49 18.04 -6.91 -12.33
C ILE A 49 18.65 -8.02 -13.18
N TYR A 50 18.02 -9.20 -13.24
CA TYR A 50 18.47 -10.38 -13.99
C TYR A 50 19.85 -10.90 -13.57
N ALA A 51 20.28 -10.65 -12.33
CA ALA A 51 21.53 -11.14 -11.78
C ALA A 51 21.43 -12.58 -11.27
N HIS A 52 20.26 -12.96 -10.76
CA HIS A 52 19.99 -14.28 -10.22
C HIS A 52 18.64 -14.82 -10.69
N HIS A 53 18.51 -16.15 -10.62
CA HIS A 53 17.25 -16.84 -10.85
C HIS A 53 17.03 -17.93 -9.81
N SER A 54 15.76 -18.22 -9.49
CA SER A 54 15.37 -19.25 -8.52
C SER A 54 14.26 -20.12 -9.06
N CYS A 55 14.31 -21.40 -8.75
CA CYS A 55 13.22 -22.32 -9.03
C CYS A 55 12.06 -22.06 -8.03
N ILE A 56 10.93 -21.58 -8.54
CA ILE A 56 9.75 -21.27 -7.71
C ILE A 56 8.71 -22.38 -7.66
N TYR A 57 8.69 -23.26 -8.67
CA TYR A 57 7.86 -24.45 -8.73
C TYR A 57 8.63 -25.58 -9.37
N GLU A 58 8.52 -26.78 -8.80
CA GLU A 58 9.03 -28.03 -9.38
C GLU A 58 8.08 -29.19 -9.08
N VAL A 59 7.87 -30.03 -10.06
CA VAL A 59 7.20 -31.33 -9.91
C VAL A 59 8.10 -32.40 -10.52
N VAL A 60 8.31 -33.47 -9.79
CA VAL A 60 9.21 -34.58 -10.16
C VAL A 60 8.45 -35.90 -10.29
N SER A 61 8.94 -36.75 -11.15
CA SER A 61 8.45 -38.14 -11.26
C SER A 61 8.94 -38.98 -10.08
N GLU A 62 8.24 -40.08 -9.80
CA GLU A 62 8.67 -41.08 -8.81
C GLU A 62 10.09 -41.61 -9.11
N GLY A 63 10.96 -41.53 -8.12
CA GLY A 63 12.36 -41.97 -8.22
C GLY A 63 13.32 -40.93 -8.84
N VAL A 64 12.85 -39.73 -9.19
CA VAL A 64 13.69 -38.62 -9.59
C VAL A 64 13.86 -37.66 -8.40
N SER A 65 15.09 -37.21 -8.13
CA SER A 65 15.35 -36.25 -7.07
C SER A 65 14.78 -34.88 -7.42
N ALA A 66 14.15 -34.21 -6.45
CA ALA A 66 13.81 -32.82 -6.55
C ALA A 66 15.07 -31.94 -6.37
N GLU A 67 15.18 -30.88 -7.16
CA GLU A 67 16.31 -29.98 -7.14
C GLU A 67 15.94 -28.57 -6.68
N ILE A 68 14.68 -28.31 -6.40
CA ILE A 68 14.16 -26.97 -6.06
C ILE A 68 14.94 -26.29 -4.93
N ASP A 69 15.34 -27.04 -3.89
CA ASP A 69 16.11 -26.51 -2.76
C ASP A 69 17.56 -26.15 -3.12
N ASN A 70 18.12 -26.82 -4.15
CA ASN A 70 19.47 -26.59 -4.66
C ASN A 70 19.52 -25.47 -5.72
N LEU A 71 18.36 -25.10 -6.28
CA LEU A 71 18.22 -24.17 -7.40
C LEU A 71 17.62 -22.83 -6.93
N GLN A 72 18.15 -22.31 -5.82
CA GLN A 72 17.74 -21.04 -5.25
C GLN A 72 18.87 -20.01 -5.36
N ASP A 73 18.51 -18.76 -5.74
CA ASP A 73 19.43 -17.61 -5.82
C ASP A 73 20.68 -17.88 -6.68
N MET A 74 20.50 -18.58 -7.80
CA MET A 74 21.58 -18.97 -8.69
C MET A 74 22.04 -17.79 -9.52
N PRO A 75 23.36 -17.47 -9.57
CA PRO A 75 23.86 -16.43 -10.44
C PRO A 75 23.59 -16.73 -11.93
N ALA A 76 22.93 -15.82 -12.63
CA ALA A 76 22.68 -15.97 -14.07
C ALA A 76 23.97 -16.03 -14.90
N SER A 77 25.10 -15.55 -14.34
CA SER A 77 26.42 -15.62 -14.93
C SER A 77 27.02 -17.05 -14.98
N GLU A 78 26.56 -17.95 -14.12
CA GLU A 78 27.00 -19.37 -14.11
C GLU A 78 26.37 -20.20 -15.24
N SER A 79 25.25 -19.71 -15.81
CA SER A 79 24.56 -20.28 -16.98
C SER A 79 24.33 -19.18 -18.03
N LYS A 80 25.41 -18.61 -18.52
CA LYS A 80 25.40 -17.42 -19.36
C LYS A 80 24.69 -17.62 -20.69
N TRP A 81 25.01 -18.69 -21.41
CA TRP A 81 24.37 -19.02 -22.69
C TRP A 81 22.86 -19.22 -22.49
N TRP A 82 22.49 -19.97 -21.44
CA TRP A 82 21.08 -20.22 -21.09
C TRP A 82 20.33 -18.93 -20.84
N SER A 83 20.88 -18.08 -19.99
CA SER A 83 20.28 -16.79 -19.64
C SER A 83 20.15 -15.87 -20.85
N GLU A 84 21.16 -15.81 -21.74
CA GLU A 84 21.12 -15.03 -22.98
C GLU A 84 20.01 -15.52 -23.93
N GLN A 85 19.82 -16.86 -24.08
CA GLN A 85 18.72 -17.39 -24.89
C GLN A 85 17.36 -17.00 -24.30
N ILE A 86 17.14 -17.30 -23.03
CA ILE A 86 15.87 -17.05 -22.36
C ILE A 86 15.54 -15.55 -22.32
N LEU A 87 16.45 -14.69 -21.90
CA LEU A 87 16.24 -13.25 -21.82
C LEU A 87 16.04 -12.57 -23.19
N SER A 88 16.53 -13.19 -24.26
CA SER A 88 16.21 -12.75 -25.64
C SER A 88 14.85 -13.26 -26.12
N GLY A 89 14.05 -13.92 -25.27
CA GLY A 89 12.74 -14.47 -25.62
C GLY A 89 12.79 -15.74 -26.47
N LYS A 90 13.95 -16.41 -26.55
CA LYS A 90 14.11 -17.64 -27.34
C LYS A 90 13.92 -18.87 -26.48
N PRO A 91 13.20 -19.89 -27.01
CA PRO A 91 13.10 -21.18 -26.33
C PRO A 91 14.41 -21.96 -26.44
N ILE A 92 14.61 -22.90 -25.50
CA ILE A 92 15.69 -23.88 -25.58
C ILE A 92 15.02 -25.26 -25.79
N ILE A 93 15.38 -25.94 -26.87
CA ILE A 93 14.83 -27.24 -27.21
C ILE A 93 16.00 -28.16 -27.57
N LEU A 94 16.22 -29.18 -26.72
CA LEU A 94 17.31 -30.11 -26.85
C LEU A 94 16.78 -31.55 -26.89
N ASN A 95 16.85 -32.20 -28.06
CA ASN A 95 16.50 -33.59 -28.19
C ASN A 95 17.58 -34.48 -27.54
N THR A 96 18.81 -34.00 -27.57
CA THR A 96 19.96 -34.56 -26.86
C THR A 96 20.86 -33.44 -26.35
N LEU A 97 21.60 -33.70 -25.24
CA LEU A 97 22.50 -32.69 -24.68
C LEU A 97 23.75 -32.43 -25.53
N GLU A 98 24.13 -33.39 -26.39
CA GLU A 98 25.28 -33.27 -27.29
C GLU A 98 25.19 -32.03 -28.19
N GLN A 99 23.98 -31.50 -28.41
CA GLN A 99 23.75 -30.24 -29.15
C GLN A 99 24.42 -29.03 -28.47
N LEU A 100 24.71 -29.09 -27.16
CA LEU A 100 25.38 -28.02 -26.40
C LEU A 100 26.91 -28.12 -26.40
N LEU A 101 27.50 -29.23 -26.82
CA LEU A 101 28.95 -29.50 -26.69
C LEU A 101 29.82 -28.37 -27.32
N GLU A 102 29.36 -27.79 -28.41
CA GLU A 102 30.11 -26.73 -29.11
C GLU A 102 29.67 -25.33 -28.69
N GLU A 103 28.38 -25.11 -28.42
CA GLU A 103 27.82 -23.79 -28.18
C GLU A 103 27.86 -23.38 -26.70
N ALA A 104 27.66 -24.34 -25.78
CA ALA A 104 27.51 -24.10 -24.35
C ALA A 104 28.07 -25.27 -23.51
N PRO A 105 29.41 -25.51 -23.53
CA PRO A 105 30.02 -26.65 -22.86
C PRO A 105 29.86 -26.61 -21.33
N ASP A 106 29.76 -25.45 -20.72
CA ASP A 106 29.57 -25.31 -19.27
C ASP A 106 28.16 -25.76 -18.88
N GLU A 107 27.13 -25.32 -19.60
CA GLU A 107 25.75 -25.76 -19.42
C GLU A 107 25.60 -27.29 -19.68
N TYR A 108 26.29 -27.81 -20.69
CA TYR A 108 26.32 -29.26 -20.94
C TYR A 108 26.75 -30.02 -19.69
N GLN A 109 27.85 -29.61 -19.04
CA GLN A 109 28.34 -30.27 -17.82
C GLN A 109 27.33 -30.22 -16.68
N ILE A 110 26.70 -29.07 -16.47
CA ILE A 110 25.68 -28.91 -15.44
C ILE A 110 24.51 -29.87 -15.67
N LEU A 111 23.99 -29.93 -16.90
CA LEU A 111 22.83 -30.77 -17.24
C LEU A 111 23.14 -32.25 -17.22
N VAL A 112 24.35 -32.67 -17.62
CA VAL A 112 24.79 -34.06 -17.57
C VAL A 112 24.87 -34.57 -16.13
N VAL A 113 25.38 -33.76 -15.20
CA VAL A 113 25.47 -34.14 -13.77
C VAL A 113 24.07 -34.38 -13.20
N GLN A 114 23.05 -33.65 -13.65
CA GLN A 114 21.66 -33.82 -13.27
C GLN A 114 20.97 -35.04 -13.96
N GLY A 115 21.68 -35.74 -14.80
CA GLY A 115 21.18 -36.93 -15.49
C GLY A 115 20.20 -36.62 -16.63
N ILE A 116 20.11 -35.40 -17.09
CA ILE A 116 19.16 -34.98 -18.13
C ILE A 116 19.56 -35.62 -19.47
N LYS A 117 18.57 -36.05 -20.23
CA LYS A 117 18.73 -36.66 -21.58
C LYS A 117 18.20 -35.74 -22.67
N SER A 118 17.05 -35.17 -22.45
CA SER A 118 16.42 -34.17 -23.33
C SER A 118 15.62 -33.17 -22.52
N LEU A 119 15.49 -31.96 -23.04
CA LEU A 119 14.75 -30.89 -22.37
C LEU A 119 14.07 -29.93 -23.35
N MET A 120 13.07 -29.22 -22.83
CA MET A 120 12.43 -28.16 -23.55
C MET A 120 12.08 -27.04 -22.56
N VAL A 121 12.44 -25.79 -22.90
CA VAL A 121 12.21 -24.62 -22.06
C VAL A 121 11.58 -23.50 -22.87
N THR A 122 10.61 -22.84 -22.29
CA THR A 122 9.95 -21.66 -22.87
C THR A 122 10.09 -20.46 -21.93
N PRO A 123 10.45 -19.27 -22.43
CA PRO A 123 10.45 -18.06 -21.62
C PRO A 123 9.03 -17.68 -21.22
N LEU A 124 8.89 -17.08 -20.03
CA LEU A 124 7.65 -16.52 -19.50
C LEU A 124 7.75 -15.00 -19.55
N MET A 125 6.79 -14.34 -20.21
CA MET A 125 6.86 -12.93 -20.52
C MET A 125 5.68 -12.14 -19.96
N THR A 126 5.96 -10.93 -19.47
CA THR A 126 4.97 -9.88 -19.14
C THR A 126 5.16 -8.73 -20.11
N GLY A 127 4.25 -8.55 -21.05
CA GLY A 127 4.46 -7.65 -22.18
C GLY A 127 5.71 -8.06 -22.97
N ASP A 128 6.66 -7.15 -23.12
CA ASP A 128 7.94 -7.40 -23.82
C ASP A 128 9.09 -7.85 -22.88
N ARG A 129 8.80 -8.03 -21.58
CA ARG A 129 9.80 -8.37 -20.57
C ARG A 129 9.72 -9.85 -20.20
N VAL A 130 10.84 -10.55 -20.28
CA VAL A 130 10.97 -11.89 -19.69
C VAL A 130 11.13 -11.77 -18.18
N TRP A 131 10.32 -12.48 -17.40
CA TRP A 131 10.45 -12.52 -15.94
C TRP A 131 10.93 -13.90 -15.43
N GLY A 132 10.84 -14.91 -16.25
CA GLY A 132 11.22 -16.27 -15.89
C GLY A 132 11.12 -17.22 -17.05
N TYR A 133 11.12 -18.50 -16.77
CA TYR A 133 10.96 -19.55 -17.77
C TYR A 133 10.33 -20.80 -17.16
N MET A 134 9.64 -21.60 -18.01
CA MET A 134 9.11 -22.90 -17.67
C MET A 134 9.83 -23.97 -18.48
N GLY A 135 10.25 -25.06 -17.83
CA GLY A 135 10.97 -26.14 -18.47
C GLY A 135 10.45 -27.52 -18.11
N ILE A 136 10.75 -28.49 -18.97
CA ILE A 136 10.59 -29.91 -18.77
C ILE A 136 11.91 -30.63 -19.09
N ASP A 137 12.39 -31.44 -18.15
CA ASP A 137 13.57 -32.28 -18.27
C ASP A 137 13.18 -33.74 -18.22
N LEU A 138 13.73 -34.57 -19.13
CA LEU A 138 13.61 -36.01 -19.10
C LEU A 138 14.97 -36.62 -18.76
N VAL A 139 15.02 -37.45 -17.70
CA VAL A 139 16.28 -37.99 -17.16
C VAL A 139 16.56 -39.47 -17.55
N GLU A 140 15.54 -40.20 -17.97
CA GLU A 140 15.73 -41.63 -18.37
C GLU A 140 15.61 -41.86 -19.87
N THR A 141 14.83 -41.01 -20.57
CA THR A 141 14.48 -41.19 -21.98
C THR A 141 14.86 -39.99 -22.82
N TYR A 142 15.28 -40.23 -24.02
CA TYR A 142 15.37 -39.21 -25.05
C TYR A 142 13.98 -38.94 -25.64
N HIS A 143 13.71 -37.70 -25.98
CA HIS A 143 12.49 -37.29 -26.66
C HIS A 143 12.81 -36.39 -27.84
N ASP A 144 12.20 -36.68 -28.97
CA ASP A 144 12.30 -35.84 -30.18
C ASP A 144 11.17 -34.82 -30.13
N TRP A 145 11.52 -33.63 -29.62
CA TRP A 145 10.56 -32.52 -29.42
C TRP A 145 10.06 -31.99 -30.76
N SER A 146 8.78 -32.22 -31.03
CA SER A 146 8.13 -31.68 -32.22
C SER A 146 7.72 -30.22 -32.02
N ASN A 147 7.51 -29.51 -33.12
CA ASN A 147 6.95 -28.14 -33.08
C ASN A 147 5.57 -28.09 -32.39
N GLU A 148 4.77 -29.16 -32.50
CA GLU A 148 3.48 -29.25 -31.80
C GLU A 148 3.67 -29.40 -30.28
N ASP A 149 4.68 -30.13 -29.82
CA ASP A 149 5.05 -30.24 -28.42
C ASP A 149 5.39 -28.87 -27.87
N PHE A 150 6.25 -28.14 -28.57
CA PHE A 150 6.65 -26.78 -28.17
C PHE A 150 5.48 -25.80 -28.11
N GLN A 151 4.66 -25.73 -29.17
CA GLN A 151 3.53 -24.81 -29.21
C GLN A 151 2.53 -25.08 -28.08
N TRP A 152 2.25 -26.36 -27.81
CA TRP A 152 1.38 -26.77 -26.72
C TRP A 152 1.97 -26.40 -25.36
N PHE A 153 3.25 -26.71 -25.13
CA PHE A 153 3.95 -26.41 -23.88
C PHE A 153 4.04 -24.91 -23.62
N SER A 154 4.41 -24.14 -24.64
CA SER A 154 4.46 -22.67 -24.56
C SER A 154 3.08 -22.06 -24.29
N SER A 155 2.01 -22.63 -24.86
CA SER A 155 0.63 -22.18 -24.57
C SER A 155 0.24 -22.37 -23.11
N LEU A 156 0.65 -23.49 -22.49
CA LEU A 156 0.46 -23.74 -21.07
C LEU A 156 1.30 -22.78 -20.21
N GLY A 157 2.54 -22.54 -20.61
CA GLY A 157 3.39 -21.55 -19.97
C GLY A 157 2.74 -20.15 -19.96
N ASN A 158 2.15 -19.73 -21.06
CA ASN A 158 1.43 -18.47 -21.14
C ASN A 158 0.20 -18.42 -20.22
N ILE A 159 -0.55 -19.52 -20.12
CA ILE A 159 -1.70 -19.59 -19.20
C ILE A 159 -1.23 -19.49 -17.74
N ILE A 160 -0.22 -20.27 -17.36
CA ILE A 160 0.36 -20.22 -16.01
C ILE A 160 0.88 -18.81 -15.72
N ASN A 161 1.56 -18.19 -16.69
CA ASN A 161 2.04 -16.82 -16.59
C ASN A 161 0.92 -15.84 -16.27
N ILE A 162 -0.16 -15.83 -17.06
CA ILE A 162 -1.31 -14.96 -16.84
C ILE A 162 -1.90 -15.18 -15.45
N CYS A 163 -2.00 -16.41 -14.99
CA CYS A 163 -2.56 -16.74 -13.68
C CYS A 163 -1.67 -16.26 -12.53
N ILE A 164 -0.35 -16.40 -12.64
CA ILE A 164 0.62 -15.87 -11.67
C ILE A 164 0.53 -14.35 -11.60
N GLU A 165 0.45 -13.67 -12.74
CA GLU A 165 0.33 -12.21 -12.79
C GLU A 165 -0.97 -11.70 -12.19
N LEU A 166 -2.09 -12.32 -12.55
CA LEU A 166 -3.39 -11.98 -11.97
C LEU A 166 -3.37 -12.12 -10.44
N ARG A 167 -2.74 -13.16 -9.94
CA ARG A 167 -2.59 -13.34 -8.50
C ARG A 167 -1.71 -12.28 -7.86
N LYS A 168 -0.51 -12.03 -8.40
CA LYS A 168 0.39 -10.98 -7.88
C LYS A 168 -0.35 -9.63 -7.82
N THR A 169 -1.14 -9.34 -8.84
CA THR A 169 -1.98 -8.12 -8.90
C THR A 169 -3.07 -8.13 -7.83
N LYS A 170 -3.81 -9.24 -7.69
CA LYS A 170 -4.85 -9.39 -6.65
C LYS A 170 -4.28 -9.23 -5.25
N ASP A 171 -3.15 -9.89 -4.95
CA ASP A 171 -2.50 -9.83 -3.65
C ASP A 171 -1.95 -8.43 -3.34
N LYS A 172 -1.47 -7.71 -4.36
CA LYS A 172 -1.08 -6.31 -4.23
C LYS A 172 -2.28 -5.43 -3.87
N VAL A 173 -3.38 -5.57 -4.60
CA VAL A 173 -4.62 -4.82 -4.33
C VAL A 173 -5.15 -5.10 -2.92
N ILE A 174 -5.17 -6.37 -2.51
CA ILE A 174 -5.61 -6.76 -1.16
C ILE A 174 -4.69 -6.15 -0.10
N ARG A 175 -3.36 -6.17 -0.29
CA ARG A 175 -2.40 -5.56 0.64
C ARG A 175 -2.59 -4.04 0.74
N GLU A 176 -2.74 -3.36 -0.39
CA GLU A 176 -2.99 -1.92 -0.42
C GLU A 176 -4.32 -1.58 0.26
N GLN A 177 -5.36 -2.34 -0.01
CA GLN A 177 -6.67 -2.15 0.62
C GLN A 177 -6.62 -2.41 2.13
N THR A 178 -5.92 -3.46 2.56
CA THR A 178 -5.71 -3.75 4.00
C THR A 178 -4.90 -2.65 4.66
N PHE A 179 -3.85 -2.15 4.00
CA PHE A 179 -3.05 -1.03 4.50
C PHE A 179 -3.90 0.23 4.67
N LEU A 180 -4.69 0.59 3.66
CA LEU A 180 -5.60 1.74 3.75
C LEU A 180 -6.65 1.56 4.86
N ASN A 181 -7.26 0.38 4.96
CA ASN A 181 -8.21 0.08 6.03
C ASN A 181 -7.57 0.22 7.42
N ASN A 182 -6.34 -0.27 7.59
CA ASN A 182 -5.60 -0.12 8.85
C ASN A 182 -5.26 1.35 9.14
N LEU A 183 -4.86 2.13 8.13
CA LEU A 183 -4.64 3.57 8.30
C LEU A 183 -5.92 4.26 8.80
N PHE A 184 -7.07 3.99 8.18
CA PHE A 184 -8.36 4.57 8.61
C PHE A 184 -8.76 4.12 10.01
N HIS A 185 -8.53 2.85 10.34
CA HIS A 185 -8.91 2.31 11.65
C HIS A 185 -8.05 2.85 12.79
N PHE A 186 -6.73 2.96 12.58
CA PHE A 186 -5.78 3.41 13.61
C PHE A 186 -5.45 4.91 13.56
N MET A 187 -6.00 5.65 12.60
CA MET A 187 -5.82 7.11 12.50
C MET A 187 -6.41 7.79 13.74
N PRO A 188 -5.61 8.64 14.45
CA PRO A 188 -6.12 9.36 15.63
C PRO A 188 -7.02 10.55 15.26
N MET A 189 -7.49 10.60 14.04
CA MET A 189 -8.38 11.63 13.50
C MET A 189 -9.74 11.03 13.18
N GLY A 190 -10.81 11.78 13.44
CA GLY A 190 -12.13 11.44 12.94
C GLY A 190 -12.18 11.62 11.41
N TYR A 191 -12.79 10.66 10.74
CA TYR A 191 -13.02 10.66 9.29
C TYR A 191 -14.51 10.47 9.03
N ILE A 192 -15.05 11.31 8.13
CA ILE A 192 -16.42 11.21 7.66
C ILE A 192 -16.43 11.48 6.15
N ARG A 193 -17.09 10.61 5.40
CA ARG A 193 -17.42 10.82 4.00
C ARG A 193 -18.91 11.04 3.86
N MET A 194 -19.27 12.03 3.07
CA MET A 194 -20.64 12.45 2.86
C MET A 194 -20.93 12.55 1.36
N SER A 195 -22.15 12.19 0.98
CA SER A 195 -22.68 12.40 -0.37
C SER A 195 -23.77 13.44 -0.31
N ILE A 196 -23.69 14.46 -1.14
CA ILE A 196 -24.66 15.53 -1.24
C ILE A 196 -25.90 15.04 -2.00
N ILE A 197 -27.07 15.31 -1.47
CA ILE A 197 -28.37 15.02 -2.07
C ILE A 197 -28.90 16.32 -2.68
N ARG A 198 -29.35 16.23 -3.94
CA ARG A 198 -29.92 17.37 -4.67
C ARG A 198 -31.41 17.22 -4.89
N ASP A 199 -32.13 18.32 -4.92
CA ASP A 199 -33.55 18.38 -5.27
C ASP A 199 -33.79 18.30 -6.78
N GLU A 200 -35.06 18.36 -7.20
CA GLU A 200 -35.48 18.32 -8.62
C GLU A 200 -34.89 19.49 -9.46
N ASN A 201 -34.48 20.57 -8.82
CA ASN A 201 -33.84 21.73 -9.44
C ASN A 201 -32.31 21.65 -9.43
N ASN A 202 -31.76 20.47 -9.09
CA ASN A 202 -30.32 20.24 -8.96
C ASN A 202 -29.63 21.06 -7.83
N LYS A 203 -30.41 21.53 -6.86
CA LYS A 203 -29.91 22.30 -5.71
C LYS A 203 -29.65 21.34 -4.54
N PRO A 204 -28.51 21.47 -3.81
CA PRO A 204 -28.27 20.71 -2.59
C PRO A 204 -29.40 20.91 -1.58
N CYS A 205 -29.98 19.82 -1.09
CA CYS A 205 -31.09 19.84 -0.13
C CYS A 205 -30.82 19.04 1.14
N ASP A 206 -29.89 18.08 1.09
CA ASP A 206 -29.45 17.28 2.25
C ASP A 206 -28.08 16.66 1.97
N TYR A 207 -27.50 15.97 2.94
CA TYR A 207 -26.35 15.10 2.72
C TYR A 207 -26.50 13.79 3.52
N ARG A 208 -25.90 12.73 2.98
CA ARG A 208 -25.87 11.41 3.58
C ARG A 208 -24.47 11.06 4.01
N VAL A 209 -24.30 10.55 5.23
CA VAL A 209 -23.02 9.97 5.65
C VAL A 209 -22.86 8.62 4.97
N THR A 210 -21.84 8.48 4.14
CA THR A 210 -21.55 7.24 3.38
C THR A 210 -20.48 6.39 4.02
N ASP A 211 -19.58 7.00 4.80
CA ASP A 211 -18.52 6.31 5.50
C ASP A 211 -18.03 7.13 6.71
N ALA A 212 -17.51 6.46 7.75
CA ALA A 212 -16.93 7.08 8.93
C ALA A 212 -16.07 6.06 9.69
N ASN A 213 -15.08 6.55 10.46
CA ASN A 213 -14.23 5.68 11.28
C ASN A 213 -14.68 5.64 12.76
N GLU A 214 -14.09 4.73 13.55
CA GLU A 214 -14.38 4.54 14.98
C GLU A 214 -14.13 5.81 15.82
N VAL A 215 -13.15 6.64 15.46
CA VAL A 215 -12.89 7.91 16.14
C VAL A 215 -14.08 8.85 16.00
N SER A 216 -14.71 8.89 14.83
CA SER A 216 -15.93 9.67 14.58
C SER A 216 -17.10 9.16 15.43
N SER A 217 -17.29 7.84 15.50
CA SER A 217 -18.30 7.19 16.34
C SER A 217 -18.13 7.59 17.83
N THR A 218 -16.93 7.43 18.34
CA THR A 218 -16.58 7.76 19.74
C THR A 218 -16.74 9.26 20.02
N PHE A 219 -16.35 10.11 19.08
CA PHE A 219 -16.45 11.56 19.25
C PHE A 219 -17.92 12.04 19.29
N PHE A 220 -18.75 11.57 18.37
CA PHE A 220 -20.16 11.96 18.31
C PHE A 220 -21.05 11.18 19.29
N GLY A 221 -20.54 10.10 19.88
CA GLY A 221 -21.32 9.22 20.76
C GLY A 221 -22.45 8.50 20.03
N LEU A 222 -22.23 8.16 18.75
CA LEU A 222 -23.17 7.48 17.88
C LEU A 222 -22.53 6.20 17.32
N PRO A 223 -23.16 5.04 17.43
CA PRO A 223 -22.67 3.82 16.79
C PRO A 223 -22.53 4.01 15.27
N LEU A 224 -21.44 3.52 14.65
CA LEU A 224 -21.19 3.67 13.21
C LEU A 224 -22.38 3.16 12.37
N GLU A 225 -22.95 2.03 12.75
CA GLU A 225 -24.10 1.41 12.07
C GLU A 225 -25.33 2.32 12.00
N SER A 226 -25.49 3.21 13.00
CA SER A 226 -26.61 4.17 13.04
C SER A 226 -26.25 5.52 12.39
N TYR A 227 -24.96 5.75 12.15
CA TYR A 227 -24.45 7.00 11.59
C TYR A 227 -24.23 6.88 10.06
N ILE A 228 -23.60 5.79 9.63
CA ILE A 228 -23.44 5.48 8.21
C ILE A 228 -24.81 5.21 7.59
N GLY A 229 -25.09 5.84 6.46
CA GLY A 229 -26.37 5.77 5.75
C GLY A 229 -27.43 6.78 6.22
N SER A 230 -27.22 7.45 7.38
CA SER A 230 -28.18 8.44 7.90
C SER A 230 -28.15 9.73 7.09
N LEU A 231 -29.29 10.44 7.08
CA LEU A 231 -29.42 11.77 6.53
C LEU A 231 -29.01 12.82 7.56
N ALA A 232 -28.46 13.93 7.10
CA ALA A 232 -28.09 15.04 7.96
C ALA A 232 -29.32 15.65 8.64
N SER A 233 -30.41 15.80 7.92
CA SER A 233 -31.70 16.29 8.43
C SER A 233 -32.25 15.47 9.61
N GLU A 234 -31.90 14.20 9.69
CA GLU A 234 -32.34 13.31 10.79
C GLU A 234 -31.49 13.44 12.05
N LYS A 235 -30.22 13.82 11.91
CA LYS A 235 -29.22 13.77 12.99
C LYS A 235 -28.77 15.15 13.49
N HIS A 236 -28.85 16.16 12.64
CA HIS A 236 -28.31 17.48 12.91
C HIS A 236 -29.37 18.59 12.69
N PRO A 237 -29.86 19.23 13.73
CA PRO A 237 -30.86 20.31 13.59
C PRO A 237 -30.38 21.51 12.76
N ASP A 238 -29.07 21.71 12.71
CA ASP A 238 -28.39 22.80 11.99
C ASP A 238 -27.88 22.38 10.59
N TYR A 239 -28.39 21.27 10.05
CA TYR A 239 -27.89 20.68 8.81
C TYR A 239 -27.91 21.64 7.61
N LEU A 240 -28.88 22.57 7.54
CA LEU A 240 -28.95 23.53 6.44
C LEU A 240 -27.76 24.51 6.44
N GLN A 241 -27.29 24.94 7.62
CA GLN A 241 -26.09 25.79 7.69
C GLN A 241 -24.85 25.03 7.29
N LYS A 242 -24.75 23.77 7.70
CA LYS A 242 -23.65 22.88 7.29
C LYS A 242 -23.69 22.62 5.80
N LEU A 243 -24.86 22.39 5.22
CA LEU A 243 -25.04 22.15 3.79
C LEU A 243 -24.56 23.32 2.94
N ASN A 244 -24.90 24.57 3.30
CA ASN A 244 -24.42 25.76 2.59
C ASN A 244 -22.88 25.87 2.61
N PHE A 245 -22.25 25.56 3.74
CA PHE A 245 -20.80 25.54 3.84
C PHE A 245 -20.17 24.43 2.99
N LEU A 246 -20.79 23.24 2.93
CA LEU A 246 -20.32 22.13 2.10
C LEU A 246 -20.48 22.42 0.59
N GLU A 247 -21.52 23.15 0.19
CA GLU A 247 -21.74 23.60 -1.19
C GLU A 247 -20.59 24.48 -1.68
N GLU A 248 -20.10 25.41 -0.85
CA GLU A 248 -18.93 26.24 -1.18
C GLU A 248 -17.65 25.42 -1.41
N ILE A 249 -17.54 24.24 -0.79
CA ILE A 249 -16.40 23.36 -0.93
C ILE A 249 -16.48 22.57 -2.23
N LEU A 250 -17.68 22.15 -2.66
CA LEU A 250 -17.87 21.40 -3.91
C LEU A 250 -17.35 22.17 -5.13
N ASP A 251 -17.52 23.49 -5.11
CA ASP A 251 -17.09 24.36 -6.22
C ASP A 251 -15.62 24.80 -6.11
N SER A 252 -15.00 24.55 -4.95
CA SER A 252 -13.61 24.92 -4.70
C SER A 252 -12.69 23.69 -4.89
N ASN A 253 -11.80 23.71 -5.84
CA ASN A 253 -10.79 22.67 -6.00
C ASN A 253 -9.70 22.74 -4.88
N SER A 254 -10.13 22.99 -3.62
CA SER A 254 -9.26 23.21 -2.46
C SER A 254 -9.91 22.68 -1.19
N TYR A 255 -9.11 22.50 -0.13
CA TYR A 255 -9.64 22.20 1.20
C TYR A 255 -10.04 23.47 1.95
N ARG A 256 -10.86 23.32 2.99
CA ARG A 256 -11.21 24.33 3.98
C ARG A 256 -10.93 23.82 5.38
N GLU A 257 -10.45 24.72 6.23
CA GLU A 257 -10.28 24.47 7.65
C GLU A 257 -11.34 25.18 8.45
N LYS A 258 -11.80 24.57 9.53
CA LYS A 258 -12.80 25.13 10.42
C LYS A 258 -12.63 24.59 11.83
N ASP A 259 -12.63 25.48 12.82
CA ASP A 259 -12.76 25.12 14.21
C ASP A 259 -14.24 25.11 14.61
N GLU A 260 -14.69 24.07 15.28
CA GLU A 260 -16.09 23.94 15.69
C GLU A 260 -16.18 23.43 17.15
N TYR A 261 -17.09 24.02 17.90
CA TYR A 261 -17.45 23.53 19.25
C TYR A 261 -18.73 22.71 19.17
N PHE A 262 -18.70 21.52 19.72
CA PHE A 262 -19.84 20.61 19.80
C PHE A 262 -20.45 20.64 21.20
N PRO A 263 -21.58 21.37 21.42
CA PRO A 263 -22.20 21.49 22.74
C PRO A 263 -22.63 20.16 23.36
N ARG A 264 -23.04 19.19 22.53
CA ARG A 264 -23.50 17.88 22.99
C ARG A 264 -22.42 17.07 23.67
N THR A 265 -21.19 17.16 23.20
CA THR A 265 -20.03 16.44 23.74
C THR A 265 -19.06 17.32 24.50
N GLU A 266 -19.34 18.63 24.55
CA GLU A 266 -18.48 19.67 25.16
C GLU A 266 -17.06 19.66 24.64
N ARG A 267 -16.88 19.33 23.32
CA ARG A 267 -15.56 19.19 22.67
C ARG A 267 -15.35 20.23 21.59
N TYR A 268 -14.09 20.57 21.40
CA TYR A 268 -13.61 21.37 20.28
C TYR A 268 -12.97 20.48 19.24
N THR A 269 -13.21 20.77 17.96
CA THR A 269 -12.61 20.08 16.83
C THR A 269 -11.98 21.06 15.87
N HIS A 270 -10.88 20.63 15.30
CA HIS A 270 -10.29 21.26 14.12
C HIS A 270 -10.58 20.37 12.91
N TRP A 271 -11.30 20.92 11.94
CA TRP A 271 -11.73 20.23 10.71
C TRP A 271 -10.88 20.62 9.52
N VAL A 272 -10.56 19.63 8.69
CA VAL A 272 -10.08 19.80 7.31
C VAL A 272 -11.11 19.14 6.41
N ILE A 273 -11.74 19.91 5.51
CA ILE A 273 -12.86 19.44 4.69
C ILE A 273 -12.54 19.73 3.23
N TYR A 274 -12.75 18.74 2.36
CA TYR A 274 -12.51 18.84 0.92
C TYR A 274 -13.48 17.99 0.11
N SER A 275 -13.58 18.24 -1.19
CA SER A 275 -14.34 17.43 -2.14
C SER A 275 -13.40 16.55 -2.97
N PRO A 276 -13.48 15.22 -2.88
CA PRO A 276 -12.70 14.31 -3.73
C PRO A 276 -13.32 14.12 -5.12
N GLY A 277 -14.55 14.55 -5.33
CA GLY A 277 -15.28 14.37 -6.58
C GLY A 277 -16.68 15.01 -6.54
N LYS A 278 -17.42 14.84 -7.64
CA LYS A 278 -18.76 15.42 -7.77
C LYS A 278 -19.68 14.90 -6.67
N ASP A 279 -20.31 15.85 -5.95
CA ASP A 279 -21.28 15.58 -4.89
C ASP A 279 -20.74 14.75 -3.70
N GLU A 280 -19.43 14.66 -3.55
CA GLU A 280 -18.78 14.00 -2.43
C GLU A 280 -17.97 14.99 -1.59
N ILE A 281 -18.06 14.82 -0.28
CA ILE A 281 -17.30 15.61 0.72
C ILE A 281 -16.61 14.65 1.67
N VAL A 282 -15.37 14.93 1.97
CA VAL A 282 -14.59 14.29 3.04
C VAL A 282 -14.27 15.31 4.11
N GLY A 283 -14.59 14.97 5.34
CA GLY A 283 -14.22 15.71 6.53
C GLY A 283 -13.26 14.88 7.40
N LEU A 284 -12.12 15.47 7.69
CA LEU A 284 -11.17 14.97 8.69
C LEU A 284 -11.22 15.91 9.89
N PHE A 285 -11.19 15.38 11.11
CA PHE A 285 -11.15 16.23 12.29
C PHE A 285 -10.28 15.68 13.42
N LEU A 286 -9.73 16.62 14.18
CA LEU A 286 -9.00 16.33 15.42
C LEU A 286 -9.77 16.88 16.61
N ASP A 287 -9.79 16.12 17.72
CA ASP A 287 -10.22 16.64 19.01
C ASP A 287 -9.15 17.63 19.53
N SER A 288 -9.47 18.91 19.46
CA SER A 288 -8.61 20.00 19.92
C SER A 288 -8.96 20.51 21.32
N THR A 289 -9.84 19.82 22.05
CA THR A 289 -10.35 20.24 23.36
C THR A 289 -9.20 20.49 24.34
N GLY A 290 -8.25 19.56 24.44
CA GLY A 290 -7.10 19.69 25.32
C GLY A 290 -6.22 20.93 25.01
N SER A 291 -5.95 21.16 23.72
CA SER A 291 -5.15 22.32 23.28
C SER A 291 -5.87 23.64 23.56
N VAL A 292 -7.18 23.71 23.28
CA VAL A 292 -7.97 24.90 23.55
C VAL A 292 -8.04 25.19 25.07
N GLN A 293 -8.23 24.16 25.89
CA GLN A 293 -8.25 24.30 27.35
C GLN A 293 -6.89 24.74 27.92
N ALA A 294 -5.79 24.15 27.43
CA ALA A 294 -4.44 24.53 27.84
C ALA A 294 -4.13 25.98 27.46
N ASN A 295 -4.46 26.41 26.25
CA ASN A 295 -4.26 27.79 25.81
C ASN A 295 -5.09 28.77 26.63
N ARG A 296 -6.35 28.45 26.95
CA ARG A 296 -7.19 29.27 27.82
C ARG A 296 -6.67 29.35 29.24
N ALA A 297 -6.15 28.24 29.78
CA ALA A 297 -5.54 28.25 31.11
C ALA A 297 -4.27 29.11 31.16
N LEU A 298 -3.44 29.02 30.10
CA LEU A 298 -2.25 29.87 29.94
C LEU A 298 -2.61 31.34 29.85
N ASP A 299 -3.53 31.72 28.99
CA ASP A 299 -4.03 33.11 28.84
C ASP A 299 -4.58 33.66 30.16
N ARG A 300 -5.36 32.84 30.89
CA ARG A 300 -5.87 33.20 32.21
C ARG A 300 -4.77 33.40 33.23
N SER A 301 -3.77 32.50 33.23
CA SER A 301 -2.62 32.60 34.12
C SER A 301 -1.78 33.86 33.82
N GLU A 302 -1.55 34.13 32.56
CA GLU A 302 -0.82 35.33 32.11
C GLU A 302 -1.54 36.63 32.51
N LYS A 303 -2.85 36.71 32.26
CA LYS A 303 -3.66 37.86 32.69
C LYS A 303 -3.67 38.03 34.21
N LEU A 304 -3.76 36.95 34.95
CA LEU A 304 -3.69 36.98 36.42
C LEU A 304 -2.31 37.47 36.89
N PHE A 305 -1.24 36.94 36.32
CA PHE A 305 0.12 37.39 36.59
C PHE A 305 0.28 38.92 36.28
N GLN A 306 -0.13 39.35 35.11
CA GLN A 306 -0.07 40.78 34.74
C GLN A 306 -0.85 41.67 35.71
N ASN A 307 -2.08 41.27 36.12
CA ASN A 307 -2.86 42.00 37.10
C ASN A 307 -2.20 42.04 38.48
N ILE A 308 -1.66 40.95 39.01
CA ILE A 308 -0.96 40.89 40.27
C ILE A 308 0.31 41.75 40.18
N PHE A 309 1.12 41.58 39.15
CA PHE A 309 2.37 42.28 38.93
C PHE A 309 2.15 43.79 38.85
N ALA A 310 1.12 44.26 38.12
CA ALA A 310 0.84 45.66 38.00
C ALA A 310 0.32 46.32 39.29
N ASN A 311 -0.46 45.58 40.11
CA ASN A 311 -1.20 46.14 41.23
C ASN A 311 -0.62 45.78 42.64
N ILE A 312 0.41 44.98 42.72
CA ILE A 312 1.06 44.65 44.00
C ILE A 312 1.62 45.93 44.64
N PRO A 313 1.40 46.16 45.97
CA PRO A 313 1.81 47.41 46.64
C PRO A 313 3.31 47.43 46.97
N ALA A 314 4.12 46.66 46.30
CA ALA A 314 5.58 46.63 46.42
C ALA A 314 6.24 46.76 45.05
N GLY A 315 7.41 47.39 44.97
CA GLY A 315 8.23 47.38 43.76
C GLY A 315 8.69 45.94 43.46
N VAL A 316 8.48 45.50 42.21
CA VAL A 316 8.89 44.16 41.73
C VAL A 316 9.62 44.30 40.40
N GLU A 317 10.82 43.80 40.38
CA GLU A 317 11.70 43.77 39.23
C GLU A 317 11.87 42.31 38.74
N ILE A 318 11.96 42.10 37.44
CA ILE A 318 12.23 40.79 36.82
C ILE A 318 13.55 40.90 36.04
N TYR A 319 14.45 39.97 36.35
CA TYR A 319 15.74 39.86 35.69
C TYR A 319 15.87 38.58 34.89
N ASP A 320 16.66 38.60 33.83
CA ASP A 320 17.05 37.38 33.13
C ASP A 320 18.13 36.61 33.91
N LYS A 321 18.53 35.44 33.37
CA LYS A 321 19.56 34.58 33.92
C LYS A 321 20.97 35.25 33.98
N ASP A 322 21.19 36.27 33.19
CA ASP A 322 22.47 36.97 33.10
C ASP A 322 22.47 38.28 33.94
N GLY A 323 21.36 38.56 34.66
CA GLY A 323 21.22 39.66 35.57
C GLY A 323 20.75 40.96 34.94
N TYR A 324 20.26 40.93 33.69
CA TYR A 324 19.68 42.13 33.09
C TYR A 324 18.20 42.27 33.42
N LEU A 325 17.81 43.53 33.72
CA LEU A 325 16.42 43.85 34.02
C LEU A 325 15.53 43.70 32.77
N ILE A 326 14.55 42.78 32.86
CA ILE A 326 13.56 42.52 31.78
C ILE A 326 12.31 43.37 31.94
N ASP A 327 11.79 43.45 33.19
CA ASP A 327 10.55 44.16 33.46
C ASP A 327 10.47 44.65 34.91
N LEU A 328 9.63 45.66 35.15
CA LEU A 328 9.33 46.20 36.49
C LEU A 328 7.85 46.66 36.52
N ASN A 329 7.27 46.60 37.73
CA ASN A 329 5.86 46.94 37.90
C ASN A 329 5.60 48.43 38.11
N ASN A 330 4.32 48.84 38.09
CA ASN A 330 3.94 50.25 38.25
C ASN A 330 4.42 50.85 39.60
N LYS A 331 4.44 50.04 40.66
CA LYS A 331 4.88 50.50 41.97
C LYS A 331 6.37 50.78 42.02
N ASP A 332 7.12 50.04 41.27
CA ASP A 332 8.55 50.26 41.16
C ASP A 332 8.89 51.53 40.37
N LEU A 333 8.15 51.81 39.30
CA LEU A 333 8.22 53.09 38.58
C LEU A 333 7.96 54.30 39.51
N GLU A 334 6.97 54.19 40.41
CA GLU A 334 6.72 55.20 41.39
C GLU A 334 7.89 55.42 42.35
N ILE A 335 8.52 54.31 42.81
CA ILE A 335 9.67 54.35 43.70
C ILE A 335 10.87 55.03 43.03
N PHE A 336 11.12 54.72 41.79
CA PHE A 336 12.20 55.33 40.97
C PHE A 336 11.84 56.75 40.50
N GLY A 337 10.59 57.19 40.61
CA GLY A 337 10.14 58.47 40.12
C GLY A 337 10.18 58.63 38.61
N VAL A 338 10.01 57.56 37.88
CA VAL A 338 10.09 57.50 36.41
C VAL A 338 8.71 57.19 35.84
N VAL A 339 8.44 57.68 34.63
CA VAL A 339 7.12 57.53 34.01
C VAL A 339 7.11 56.30 33.07
N ASN A 340 8.22 56.03 32.41
CA ASN A 340 8.29 54.98 31.40
C ASN A 340 9.29 53.86 31.81
N LYS A 341 8.90 52.61 31.63
CA LYS A 341 9.77 51.41 31.88
C LYS A 341 11.06 51.46 31.06
N SER A 342 10.99 51.95 29.83
CA SER A 342 12.14 52.08 28.92
C SER A 342 13.26 52.94 29.49
N ASP A 343 12.95 53.97 30.29
CA ASP A 343 13.92 54.88 30.81
C ASP A 343 14.79 54.23 31.93
N VAL A 344 14.23 53.26 32.66
CA VAL A 344 14.92 52.49 33.67
C VAL A 344 15.73 51.34 33.01
N ILE A 345 15.11 50.60 32.11
CA ILE A 345 15.76 49.44 31.43
C ILE A 345 16.98 49.89 30.64
N LEU A 346 16.89 51.02 29.92
CA LEU A 346 18.02 51.57 29.14
C LEU A 346 19.09 52.19 30.02
N SER A 347 18.77 52.71 31.23
CA SER A 347 19.75 53.32 32.11
C SER A 347 20.62 52.30 32.87
N LEU A 348 20.19 51.06 32.95
CA LEU A 348 20.92 49.98 33.64
C LEU A 348 21.83 49.17 32.69
N ILE A 349 21.78 49.46 31.38
CA ILE A 349 22.65 48.84 30.35
C ILE A 349 23.99 49.59 30.24
N HIS A 350 24.15 50.74 30.90
CA HIS A 350 25.37 51.50 30.97
C HIS A 350 25.97 51.49 32.38
#